data_ce95902257fe8a1d803db44278fc4e0a
#
_entry.id   ce95902257fe8a1d803db44278fc4e0a
#
_cell.length_a   1.000
_cell.length_b   1.000
_cell.length_c   1.000
_cell.angle_alpha   90.00
_cell.angle_beta   90.00
_cell.angle_gamma   90.00
#
_symmetry.space_group_name_H-M   'P 1'
#
loop_
_entity.id
_entity.type
_entity.pdbx_description
1 polymer ?
#
loop_
_entity_poly.entity_id
_entity_poly.type
_entity_poly.pdbx_seq_one_letter_code
_entity_poly.pdbx_strand_id
1 'polypeptide(L)'
;CPTVSNGRMYLFHRWEDQETVECINPETGKRYWMYQYPVAYTDRYGYNNGPRSSVVIDGSRIYTLGVASTLHCLRAIDGKVIWKRDLAKEFKVRGKFFGQGSTPLVYKDLLIVNIGAEGGPCVTAFNKLNGSLTWGAGNQWGASYSSPILATLHGKDKILAFAGGESRPPTGGLLCIDPVTGVVDFRFPWRATKAESVNAAMPVVMGNRIFLTECYSKGGVMLEVTPEFFADPAWEAPKFGIHFMTPVLADGYLYGFDGRHELQAELVCYETKTGREMWRDR
;
A
#
# COMPACT_ATOMS: atom_id res chain seq x y z
N CYS A 1 -1.41 7.70 9.14
CA CYS A 1 -2.61 8.51 9.38
C CYS A 1 -3.42 7.93 10.53
N PRO A 2 -4.11 8.77 11.33
CA PRO A 2 -5.07 8.30 12.34
C PRO A 2 -6.29 7.66 11.66
N THR A 3 -6.87 6.67 12.32
CA THR A 3 -8.10 6.00 11.87
C THR A 3 -9.18 6.20 12.93
N VAL A 4 -10.37 6.64 12.53
CA VAL A 4 -11.48 6.89 13.45
C VAL A 4 -12.60 5.89 13.20
N SER A 5 -13.11 5.30 14.27
CA SER A 5 -14.25 4.38 14.23
C SER A 5 -14.96 4.36 15.59
N ASN A 6 -16.28 4.36 15.56
CA ASN A 6 -17.14 4.26 16.76
C ASN A 6 -16.75 5.25 17.86
N GLY A 7 -16.51 6.53 17.51
CA GLY A 7 -16.14 7.60 18.45
C GLY A 7 -14.75 7.44 19.08
N ARG A 8 -13.89 6.61 18.52
CA ARG A 8 -12.51 6.39 18.95
C ARG A 8 -11.54 6.68 17.83
N MET A 9 -10.41 7.28 18.15
CA MET A 9 -9.29 7.48 17.23
C MET A 9 -8.15 6.53 17.60
N TYR A 10 -7.61 5.88 16.59
CA TYR A 10 -6.49 4.96 16.72
C TYR A 10 -5.29 5.53 15.99
N LEU A 11 -4.16 5.61 16.71
CA LEU A 11 -2.88 6.11 16.21
C LEU A 11 -1.87 4.98 16.21
N PHE A 12 -1.07 4.91 15.15
CA PHE A 12 0.09 4.02 15.08
C PHE A 12 1.32 4.88 14.82
N HIS A 13 2.21 4.94 15.81
CA HIS A 13 3.37 5.81 15.80
C HIS A 13 4.55 5.14 16.51
N ARG A 14 5.67 5.83 16.64
CA ARG A 14 6.80 5.40 17.45
C ARG A 14 7.01 6.35 18.60
N TRP A 15 7.27 5.77 19.75
CA TRP A 15 7.71 6.44 20.97
C TRP A 15 9.02 5.80 21.40
N GLU A 16 10.13 6.55 21.42
CA GLU A 16 11.47 6.03 21.67
C GLU A 16 11.79 4.83 20.76
N ASP A 17 12.11 3.67 21.33
CA ASP A 17 12.42 2.45 20.61
C ASP A 17 11.24 1.47 20.49
N GLN A 18 10.00 1.98 20.65
CA GLN A 18 8.80 1.16 20.61
C GLN A 18 7.81 1.66 19.55
N GLU A 19 7.31 0.77 18.72
CA GLU A 19 6.10 1.03 17.97
C GLU A 19 4.90 0.97 18.90
N THR A 20 4.05 1.97 18.80
CA THR A 20 2.97 2.26 19.73
C THR A 20 1.66 2.37 19.00
N VAL A 21 0.66 1.59 19.46
CA VAL A 21 -0.73 1.73 19.04
C VAL A 21 -1.51 2.34 20.19
N GLU A 22 -2.13 3.48 19.95
CA GLU A 22 -2.95 4.17 20.95
C GLU A 22 -4.40 4.28 20.50
N CYS A 23 -5.31 4.15 21.45
CA CYS A 23 -6.72 4.49 21.28
C CYS A 23 -7.03 5.69 22.18
N ILE A 24 -7.52 6.74 21.56
CA ILE A 24 -7.84 7.99 22.26
C ILE A 24 -9.25 8.47 21.91
N ASN A 25 -9.80 9.31 22.78
CA ASN A 25 -10.99 10.08 22.48
C ASN A 25 -10.62 11.21 21.50
N PRO A 26 -11.22 11.30 20.30
CA PRO A 26 -10.84 12.30 19.30
C PRO A 26 -11.15 13.74 19.68
N GLU A 27 -12.11 13.97 20.60
CA GLU A 27 -12.52 15.29 21.03
C GLU A 27 -11.67 15.83 22.20
N THR A 28 -11.36 14.95 23.16
CA THR A 28 -10.69 15.34 24.40
C THR A 28 -9.20 14.99 24.43
N GLY A 29 -8.72 14.15 23.51
CA GLY A 29 -7.36 13.61 23.53
C GLY A 29 -7.11 12.57 24.64
N LYS A 30 -8.11 12.27 25.47
CA LYS A 30 -7.95 11.30 26.57
C LYS A 30 -7.66 9.90 26.03
N ARG A 31 -6.55 9.30 26.46
CA ARG A 31 -6.18 7.94 26.09
C ARG A 31 -7.06 6.93 26.82
N TYR A 32 -7.62 5.98 26.05
CA TYR A 32 -8.34 4.82 26.58
C TYR A 32 -7.39 3.68 26.91
N TRP A 33 -6.45 3.37 25.96
CA TRP A 33 -5.45 2.33 26.12
C TRP A 33 -4.25 2.58 25.18
N MET A 34 -3.16 1.88 25.46
CA MET A 34 -1.94 1.90 24.68
C MET A 34 -1.33 0.48 24.65
N TYR A 35 -0.85 0.06 23.50
CA TYR A 35 -0.07 -1.15 23.29
C TYR A 35 1.27 -0.80 22.67
N GLN A 36 2.36 -1.31 23.22
CA GLN A 36 3.71 -1.02 22.78
C GLN A 36 4.52 -2.31 22.59
N TYR A 37 5.44 -2.28 21.63
CA TYR A 37 6.40 -3.35 21.42
C TYR A 37 7.72 -2.79 20.89
N PRO A 38 8.87 -3.41 21.26
CA PRO A 38 10.18 -2.93 20.82
C PRO A 38 10.36 -3.14 19.30
N VAL A 39 11.03 -2.18 18.65
CA VAL A 39 11.38 -2.26 17.23
C VAL A 39 12.83 -1.81 17.00
N ALA A 40 13.62 -2.71 16.42
CA ALA A 40 15.00 -2.44 16.04
C ALA A 40 15.06 -1.98 14.57
N TYR A 41 14.64 -0.75 14.32
CA TYR A 41 14.70 -0.13 12.99
C TYR A 41 15.23 1.30 13.11
N THR A 42 16.14 1.66 12.22
CA THR A 42 16.62 3.03 12.06
C THR A 42 16.52 3.42 10.59
N ASP A 43 15.86 4.53 10.31
CA ASP A 43 15.77 5.08 8.96
C ASP A 43 17.16 5.53 8.51
N ARG A 44 17.60 5.00 7.38
CA ARG A 44 18.94 5.26 6.81
C ARG A 44 19.21 6.75 6.55
N TYR A 45 18.15 7.48 6.24
CA TYR A 45 18.23 8.91 5.90
C TYR A 45 17.79 9.84 7.04
N GLY A 46 17.37 9.26 8.18
CA GLY A 46 16.96 10.03 9.35
C GLY A 46 15.61 10.74 9.23
N TYR A 47 14.76 10.35 8.27
CA TYR A 47 13.46 11.00 8.09
C TYR A 47 12.47 10.61 9.19
N ASN A 48 12.30 9.33 9.44
CA ASN A 48 11.38 8.84 10.47
C ASN A 48 11.65 7.36 10.78
N ASN A 49 11.77 7.03 12.05
CA ASN A 49 11.98 5.67 12.53
C ASN A 49 10.68 4.91 12.83
N GLY A 50 9.54 5.56 12.73
CA GLY A 50 8.24 4.98 13.08
C GLY A 50 7.55 4.26 11.93
N PRO A 51 6.37 3.69 12.23
CA PRO A 51 5.55 3.00 11.22
C PRO A 51 5.06 3.96 10.14
N ARG A 52 4.96 3.46 8.93
CA ARG A 52 4.45 4.19 7.76
C ARG A 52 3.08 3.70 7.32
N SER A 53 2.62 2.58 7.86
CA SER A 53 1.28 2.06 7.65
C SER A 53 0.27 2.72 8.59
N SER A 54 -1.00 2.64 8.24
CA SER A 54 -2.11 3.06 9.10
C SER A 54 -2.73 1.88 9.84
N VAL A 55 -3.46 2.18 10.91
CA VAL A 55 -4.31 1.20 11.59
C VAL A 55 -5.48 0.83 10.68
N VAL A 56 -5.74 -0.46 10.53
CA VAL A 56 -6.94 -0.99 9.86
C VAL A 56 -7.93 -1.48 10.90
N ILE A 57 -9.19 -1.09 10.76
CA ILE A 57 -10.26 -1.46 11.70
C ILE A 57 -11.28 -2.33 10.98
N ASP A 58 -11.62 -3.46 11.62
CA ASP A 58 -12.69 -4.35 11.17
C ASP A 58 -13.47 -4.86 12.39
N GLY A 59 -14.62 -4.28 12.61
CA GLY A 59 -15.48 -4.57 13.75
C GLY A 59 -14.76 -4.37 15.09
N SER A 60 -14.56 -5.45 15.83
CA SER A 60 -13.91 -5.44 17.16
C SER A 60 -12.39 -5.64 17.11
N ARG A 61 -11.79 -5.66 15.92
CA ARG A 61 -10.35 -5.90 15.70
C ARG A 61 -9.70 -4.73 15.00
N ILE A 62 -8.44 -4.54 15.31
CA ILE A 62 -7.54 -3.66 14.59
C ILE A 62 -6.30 -4.41 14.14
N TYR A 63 -5.75 -4.03 13.00
CA TYR A 63 -4.56 -4.62 12.41
C TYR A 63 -3.54 -3.55 12.15
N THR A 64 -2.27 -3.84 12.45
CA THR A 64 -1.13 -2.95 12.19
C THR A 64 0.02 -3.74 11.60
N LEU A 65 0.70 -3.15 10.62
CA LEU A 65 1.94 -3.68 10.06
C LEU A 65 3.08 -2.72 10.42
N GLY A 66 3.95 -3.15 11.31
CA GLY A 66 5.10 -2.37 11.78
C GLY A 66 6.19 -2.23 10.73
N VAL A 67 7.04 -1.22 10.91
CA VAL A 67 8.15 -0.90 10.00
C VAL A 67 9.12 -2.07 9.80
N ALA A 68 9.29 -2.91 10.81
CA ALA A 68 10.12 -4.13 10.77
C ALA A 68 9.34 -5.40 10.36
N SER A 69 8.19 -5.25 9.67
CA SER A 69 7.35 -6.37 9.19
C SER A 69 6.66 -7.18 10.30
N THR A 70 6.43 -6.61 11.47
CA THR A 70 5.63 -7.26 12.52
C THR A 70 4.14 -6.95 12.31
N LEU A 71 3.34 -7.98 12.12
CA LEU A 71 1.89 -7.89 11.91
C LEU A 71 1.17 -8.23 13.21
N HIS A 72 0.28 -7.34 13.66
CA HIS A 72 -0.53 -7.53 14.86
C HIS A 72 -2.02 -7.48 14.55
N CYS A 73 -2.78 -8.30 15.27
CA CYS A 73 -4.22 -8.14 15.46
C CYS A 73 -4.48 -7.85 16.95
N LEU A 74 -5.08 -6.71 17.23
CA LEU A 74 -5.42 -6.30 18.58
C LEU A 74 -6.93 -6.17 18.74
N ARG A 75 -7.43 -6.32 19.95
CA ARG A 75 -8.83 -6.04 20.26
C ARG A 75 -9.06 -4.53 20.36
N ALA A 76 -9.99 -4.01 19.59
CA ALA A 76 -10.21 -2.56 19.45
C ALA A 76 -10.60 -1.87 20.77
N ILE A 77 -11.31 -2.58 21.67
CA ILE A 77 -11.83 -1.98 22.91
C ILE A 77 -10.73 -1.72 23.96
N ASP A 78 -9.68 -2.56 24.05
CA ASP A 78 -8.69 -2.55 25.13
C ASP A 78 -7.24 -2.79 24.69
N GLY A 79 -6.98 -2.94 23.38
CA GLY A 79 -5.63 -3.12 22.83
C GLY A 79 -4.97 -4.46 23.12
N LYS A 80 -5.68 -5.44 23.67
CA LYS A 80 -5.11 -6.78 23.93
C LYS A 80 -4.78 -7.49 22.62
N VAL A 81 -3.59 -8.09 22.55
CA VAL A 81 -3.16 -8.88 21.40
C VAL A 81 -4.04 -10.11 21.26
N ILE A 82 -4.65 -10.28 20.09
CA ILE A 82 -5.38 -11.49 19.71
C ILE A 82 -4.40 -12.48 19.06
N TRP A 83 -3.62 -11.99 18.08
CA TRP A 83 -2.52 -12.72 17.47
C TRP A 83 -1.47 -11.76 16.91
N LYS A 84 -0.26 -12.27 16.70
CA LYS A 84 0.85 -11.54 16.08
C LYS A 84 1.70 -12.45 15.20
N ARG A 85 2.38 -11.88 14.21
CA ARG A 85 3.30 -12.59 13.31
C ARG A 85 4.54 -11.75 13.05
N ASP A 86 5.68 -12.40 13.00
CA ASP A 86 6.96 -11.83 12.57
C ASP A 86 7.20 -12.20 11.11
N LEU A 87 6.66 -11.38 10.19
CA LEU A 87 6.73 -11.67 8.76
C LEU A 87 8.17 -11.61 8.23
N ALA A 88 9.05 -10.84 8.88
CA ALA A 88 10.45 -10.77 8.51
C ALA A 88 11.13 -12.13 8.66
N LYS A 89 10.89 -12.83 9.78
CA LYS A 89 11.43 -14.17 10.04
C LYS A 89 10.74 -15.24 9.21
N GLU A 90 9.40 -15.20 9.18
CA GLU A 90 8.59 -16.24 8.54
C GLU A 90 8.77 -16.32 7.03
N PHE A 91 8.93 -15.15 6.38
CA PHE A 91 9.00 -15.04 4.92
C PHE A 91 10.35 -14.54 4.40
N LYS A 92 11.36 -14.36 5.27
CA LYS A 92 12.67 -13.82 4.89
C LYS A 92 12.55 -12.47 4.16
N VAL A 93 11.70 -11.59 4.68
CA VAL A 93 11.53 -10.24 4.10
C VAL A 93 12.81 -9.46 4.32
N ARG A 94 13.43 -8.98 3.23
CA ARG A 94 14.62 -8.13 3.34
C ARG A 94 14.24 -6.75 3.88
N GLY A 95 15.11 -6.19 4.71
CA GLY A 95 14.99 -4.80 5.12
C GLY A 95 15.02 -3.88 3.90
N LYS A 96 14.07 -2.96 3.83
CA LYS A 96 14.01 -1.92 2.80
C LYS A 96 14.58 -0.62 3.33
N PHE A 97 14.90 0.32 2.45
CA PHE A 97 15.37 1.66 2.83
C PHE A 97 14.48 2.31 3.89
N PHE A 98 13.16 2.22 3.70
CA PHE A 98 12.19 2.85 4.57
C PHE A 98 11.34 1.83 5.36
N GLY A 99 11.75 0.57 5.44
CA GLY A 99 11.01 -0.49 6.11
C GLY A 99 9.69 -0.81 5.41
N GLN A 100 8.74 -1.41 6.12
CA GLN A 100 7.39 -1.64 5.59
C GLN A 100 6.55 -0.37 5.67
N GLY A 101 5.90 -0.02 4.54
CA GLY A 101 5.05 1.18 4.45
C GLY A 101 3.62 0.92 3.98
N SER A 102 3.35 -0.30 3.51
CA SER A 102 2.04 -0.70 3.00
C SER A 102 1.05 -0.95 4.15
N THR A 103 -0.14 -0.39 4.06
CA THR A 103 -1.24 -0.66 4.99
C THR A 103 -1.95 -1.95 4.56
N PRO A 104 -2.21 -2.91 5.47
CA PRO A 104 -2.97 -4.12 5.16
C PRO A 104 -4.39 -3.83 4.66
N LEU A 105 -4.94 -4.73 3.86
CA LEU A 105 -6.31 -4.65 3.36
C LEU A 105 -7.15 -5.79 3.93
N VAL A 106 -8.33 -5.49 4.47
CA VAL A 106 -9.32 -6.50 4.88
C VAL A 106 -10.25 -6.79 3.71
N TYR A 107 -10.41 -8.07 3.38
CA TYR A 107 -11.40 -8.57 2.43
C TYR A 107 -12.08 -9.81 2.99
N LYS A 108 -13.37 -9.73 3.31
CA LYS A 108 -14.13 -10.82 3.95
C LYS A 108 -13.39 -11.35 5.19
N ASP A 109 -12.96 -12.61 5.19
CA ASP A 109 -12.22 -13.23 6.29
C ASP A 109 -10.69 -13.16 6.12
N LEU A 110 -10.21 -12.41 5.15
CA LEU A 110 -8.80 -12.29 4.81
C LEU A 110 -8.23 -10.93 5.23
N LEU A 111 -6.98 -10.96 5.67
CA LEU A 111 -6.12 -9.81 5.84
C LEU A 111 -4.98 -9.91 4.82
N ILE A 112 -4.95 -9.01 3.85
CA ILE A 112 -4.04 -9.02 2.71
C ILE A 112 -2.90 -8.07 2.97
N VAL A 113 -1.67 -8.53 2.77
CA VAL A 113 -0.44 -7.81 3.10
C VAL A 113 0.54 -7.89 1.93
N ASN A 114 1.02 -6.73 1.50
CA ASN A 114 2.12 -6.62 0.53
C ASN A 114 3.44 -6.76 1.28
N ILE A 115 4.00 -7.96 1.36
CA ILE A 115 5.19 -8.26 2.18
C ILE A 115 6.49 -8.23 1.39
N GLY A 116 6.47 -8.67 0.13
CA GLY A 116 7.64 -8.73 -0.75
C GLY A 116 8.76 -9.61 -0.24
N ALA A 117 8.45 -10.86 0.06
CA ALA A 117 9.44 -11.84 0.48
C ALA A 117 10.46 -12.12 -0.61
N GLU A 118 11.68 -12.46 -0.23
CA GLU A 118 12.73 -12.86 -1.17
C GLU A 118 12.36 -14.20 -1.84
N GLY A 119 12.26 -14.19 -3.16
CA GLY A 119 11.80 -15.35 -3.91
C GLY A 119 10.29 -15.61 -3.83
N GLY A 120 9.54 -14.71 -3.21
CA GLY A 120 8.09 -14.79 -3.04
C GLY A 120 7.65 -15.36 -1.68
N PRO A 121 6.40 -15.16 -1.31
CA PRO A 121 5.38 -14.40 -2.03
C PRO A 121 5.58 -12.88 -1.96
N CYS A 122 5.12 -12.16 -2.96
CA CYS A 122 5.06 -10.69 -2.94
C CYS A 122 3.90 -10.20 -2.06
N VAL A 123 2.74 -10.81 -2.21
CA VAL A 123 1.51 -10.53 -1.46
C VAL A 123 1.05 -11.79 -0.73
N THR A 124 0.58 -11.64 0.49
CA THR A 124 0.02 -12.74 1.29
C THR A 124 -1.38 -12.42 1.77
N ALA A 125 -2.20 -13.43 2.00
CA ALA A 125 -3.43 -13.33 2.74
C ALA A 125 -3.40 -14.23 3.97
N PHE A 126 -3.82 -13.68 5.07
CA PHE A 126 -3.98 -14.39 6.34
C PHE A 126 -5.46 -14.44 6.71
N ASN A 127 -5.89 -15.50 7.40
CA ASN A 127 -7.17 -15.48 8.06
C ASN A 127 -7.15 -14.36 9.12
N LYS A 128 -8.04 -13.40 9.00
CA LYS A 128 -8.04 -12.20 9.86
C LYS A 128 -8.35 -12.50 11.33
N LEU A 129 -8.99 -13.64 11.63
CA LEU A 129 -9.41 -13.99 12.99
C LEU A 129 -8.28 -14.61 13.82
N ASN A 130 -7.44 -15.44 13.20
CA ASN A 130 -6.42 -16.22 13.89
C ASN A 130 -4.98 -16.02 13.34
N GLY A 131 -4.83 -15.27 12.24
CA GLY A 131 -3.53 -14.98 11.64
C GLY A 131 -2.91 -16.15 10.85
N SER A 132 -3.61 -17.26 10.61
CA SER A 132 -3.06 -18.35 9.78
C SER A 132 -2.91 -17.93 8.33
N LEU A 133 -1.82 -18.35 7.67
CA LEU A 133 -1.62 -18.10 6.24
C LEU A 133 -2.68 -18.83 5.42
N THR A 134 -3.33 -18.12 4.50
CA THR A 134 -4.34 -18.68 3.59
C THR A 134 -3.74 -18.91 2.21
N TRP A 135 -3.09 -17.88 1.63
CA TRP A 135 -2.39 -17.99 0.37
C TRP A 135 -1.23 -16.99 0.26
N GLY A 136 -0.32 -17.25 -0.67
CA GLY A 136 0.73 -16.32 -1.10
C GLY A 136 0.74 -16.17 -2.60
N ALA A 137 0.93 -14.96 -3.11
CA ALA A 137 0.87 -14.60 -4.52
C ALA A 137 2.10 -13.83 -4.98
N GLY A 138 2.51 -14.05 -6.24
CA GLY A 138 3.64 -13.37 -6.86
C GLY A 138 5.00 -13.80 -6.28
N ASN A 139 5.99 -13.96 -7.15
CA ASN A 139 7.33 -14.42 -6.77
C ASN A 139 8.47 -13.68 -7.48
N GLN A 140 8.13 -12.69 -8.33
CA GLN A 140 9.11 -12.02 -9.18
C GLN A 140 9.50 -10.65 -8.64
N TRP A 141 8.62 -10.01 -7.87
CA TRP A 141 8.77 -8.63 -7.42
C TRP A 141 8.73 -8.53 -5.90
N GLY A 142 9.53 -7.60 -5.37
CA GLY A 142 9.46 -7.21 -3.97
C GLY A 142 8.20 -6.41 -3.65
N ALA A 143 8.00 -6.09 -2.38
CA ALA A 143 6.94 -5.17 -2.01
C ALA A 143 7.32 -3.72 -2.33
N SER A 144 6.32 -2.93 -2.69
CA SER A 144 6.40 -1.47 -2.71
C SER A 144 5.98 -0.86 -1.37
N TYR A 145 5.87 0.46 -1.37
CA TYR A 145 5.26 1.22 -0.26
C TYR A 145 3.77 1.49 -0.48
N SER A 146 3.25 1.12 -1.66
CA SER A 146 1.84 1.22 -2.01
C SER A 146 1.02 0.17 -1.28
N SER A 147 -0.14 0.55 -0.76
CA SER A 147 -1.08 -0.37 -0.13
C SER A 147 -1.87 -1.14 -1.19
N PRO A 148 -2.18 -2.43 -0.97
CA PRO A 148 -3.10 -3.15 -1.84
C PRO A 148 -4.50 -2.56 -1.74
N ILE A 149 -5.23 -2.57 -2.84
CA ILE A 149 -6.61 -2.11 -2.90
C ILE A 149 -7.55 -3.19 -3.42
N LEU A 150 -8.81 -3.12 -3.03
CA LEU A 150 -9.89 -3.90 -3.61
C LEU A 150 -10.44 -3.15 -4.82
N ALA A 151 -10.64 -3.86 -5.92
CA ALA A 151 -11.29 -3.36 -7.13
C ALA A 151 -12.33 -4.35 -7.63
N THR A 152 -13.39 -3.85 -8.28
CA THR A 152 -14.31 -4.70 -9.03
C THR A 152 -14.06 -4.47 -10.52
N LEU A 153 -13.55 -5.49 -11.21
CA LEU A 153 -13.26 -5.47 -12.64
C LEU A 153 -14.14 -6.50 -13.33
N HIS A 154 -14.89 -6.10 -14.34
CA HIS A 154 -15.85 -6.97 -15.03
C HIS A 154 -16.77 -7.76 -14.08
N GLY A 155 -17.23 -7.10 -13.01
CA GLY A 155 -18.12 -7.70 -12.00
C GLY A 155 -17.43 -8.69 -11.04
N LYS A 156 -16.11 -8.83 -11.07
CA LYS A 156 -15.34 -9.70 -10.19
C LYS A 156 -14.44 -8.88 -9.26
N ASP A 157 -14.46 -9.23 -7.98
CA ASP A 157 -13.54 -8.65 -7.01
C ASP A 157 -12.10 -9.06 -7.29
N LYS A 158 -11.19 -8.10 -7.25
CA LYS A 158 -9.74 -8.29 -7.47
C LYS A 158 -8.94 -7.49 -6.46
N ILE A 159 -7.81 -8.03 -6.05
CA ILE A 159 -6.80 -7.28 -5.31
C ILE A 159 -5.80 -6.72 -6.30
N LEU A 160 -5.63 -5.43 -6.26
CA LEU A 160 -4.59 -4.74 -7.01
C LEU A 160 -3.45 -4.40 -6.07
N ALA A 161 -2.27 -4.97 -6.32
CA ALA A 161 -1.07 -4.70 -5.55
C ALA A 161 0.00 -4.11 -6.48
N PHE A 162 0.36 -2.85 -6.23
CA PHE A 162 1.50 -2.24 -6.92
C PHE A 162 2.76 -2.71 -6.21
N ALA A 163 3.52 -3.57 -6.86
CA ALA A 163 4.69 -4.27 -6.34
C ALA A 163 5.99 -3.68 -6.90
N GLY A 164 7.10 -4.08 -6.34
CA GLY A 164 8.42 -3.66 -6.76
C GLY A 164 9.13 -2.87 -5.67
N GLY A 165 10.14 -3.42 -5.12
CA GLY A 165 10.99 -2.82 -4.10
C GLY A 165 12.31 -2.34 -4.68
N GLU A 166 13.28 -2.26 -3.82
CA GLU A 166 14.66 -1.89 -4.12
C GLU A 166 15.40 -3.09 -4.72
N SER A 167 15.06 -3.47 -5.94
CA SER A 167 15.70 -4.57 -6.68
C SER A 167 16.77 -4.04 -7.65
N ARG A 168 17.74 -4.90 -7.98
CA ARG A 168 18.76 -4.64 -9.01
C ARG A 168 18.83 -5.82 -9.97
N PRO A 169 18.44 -5.65 -11.25
CA PRO A 169 17.86 -4.44 -11.85
C PRO A 169 16.50 -4.08 -11.21
N PRO A 170 16.04 -2.80 -11.32
CA PRO A 170 14.74 -2.39 -10.82
C PRO A 170 13.63 -3.14 -11.56
N THR A 171 12.78 -3.84 -10.80
CA THR A 171 11.64 -4.59 -11.33
C THR A 171 10.42 -4.34 -10.47
N GLY A 172 9.25 -4.32 -11.08
CA GLY A 172 7.99 -4.10 -10.38
C GLY A 172 6.85 -3.79 -11.32
N GLY A 173 5.69 -3.55 -10.77
CA GLY A 173 4.48 -3.24 -11.50
C GLY A 173 3.22 -3.67 -10.76
N LEU A 174 2.13 -3.74 -11.49
CA LEU A 174 0.83 -4.13 -10.97
C LEU A 174 0.66 -5.66 -10.98
N LEU A 175 0.24 -6.21 -9.86
CA LEU A 175 -0.35 -7.55 -9.74
C LEU A 175 -1.86 -7.42 -9.61
N CYS A 176 -2.62 -8.11 -10.46
CA CYS A 176 -4.05 -8.34 -10.30
C CYS A 176 -4.25 -9.75 -9.79
N ILE A 177 -4.87 -9.88 -8.61
CA ILE A 177 -4.91 -11.14 -7.87
C ILE A 177 -6.36 -11.48 -7.54
N ASP A 178 -6.75 -12.73 -7.76
CA ASP A 178 -8.00 -13.25 -7.25
C ASP A 178 -7.97 -13.28 -5.71
N PRO A 179 -8.88 -12.58 -5.02
CA PRO A 179 -8.80 -12.42 -3.57
C PRO A 179 -9.04 -13.71 -2.79
N VAL A 180 -9.71 -14.69 -3.37
CA VAL A 180 -10.05 -15.95 -2.70
C VAL A 180 -8.94 -16.98 -2.83
N THR A 181 -8.39 -17.11 -4.03
CA THR A 181 -7.42 -18.17 -4.36
C THR A 181 -5.98 -17.71 -4.30
N GLY A 182 -5.71 -16.40 -4.40
CA GLY A 182 -4.36 -15.86 -4.54
C GLY A 182 -3.77 -16.03 -5.95
N VAL A 183 -4.53 -16.53 -6.91
CA VAL A 183 -4.09 -16.65 -8.30
C VAL A 183 -3.86 -15.26 -8.88
N VAL A 184 -2.71 -15.06 -9.53
CA VAL A 184 -2.38 -13.83 -10.24
C VAL A 184 -2.97 -13.93 -11.65
N ASP A 185 -4.03 -13.14 -11.93
CA ASP A 185 -4.69 -13.12 -13.23
C ASP A 185 -3.77 -12.48 -14.28
N PHE A 186 -3.17 -11.32 -13.95
CA PHE A 186 -2.17 -10.69 -14.80
C PHE A 186 -1.11 -9.94 -14.00
N ARG A 187 0.01 -9.66 -14.68
CA ARG A 187 1.07 -8.76 -14.23
C ARG A 187 1.31 -7.71 -15.29
N PHE A 188 1.40 -6.46 -14.88
CA PHE A 188 1.77 -5.37 -15.78
C PHE A 188 3.03 -4.69 -15.27
N PRO A 189 4.19 -4.86 -15.95
CA PRO A 189 5.45 -4.24 -15.55
C PRO A 189 5.38 -2.72 -15.66
N TRP A 190 5.59 -2.03 -14.53
CA TRP A 190 5.66 -0.58 -14.46
C TRP A 190 6.60 -0.17 -13.35
N ARG A 191 7.84 0.17 -13.72
CA ARG A 191 8.89 0.50 -12.76
C ARG A 191 9.87 1.50 -13.33
N ALA A 192 10.28 2.50 -12.52
CA ALA A 192 11.38 3.41 -12.85
C ALA A 192 12.72 2.67 -12.90
N THR A 193 13.66 3.18 -13.68
CA THR A 193 14.98 2.56 -13.86
C THR A 193 15.93 2.75 -12.68
N LYS A 194 15.57 3.58 -11.70
CA LYS A 194 16.37 3.82 -10.49
C LYS A 194 16.06 2.77 -9.43
N ALA A 195 17.09 2.08 -8.92
CA ALA A 195 16.95 1.04 -7.91
C ALA A 195 16.33 1.56 -6.60
N GLU A 196 16.61 2.80 -6.23
CA GLU A 196 16.10 3.46 -5.02
C GLU A 196 14.73 4.13 -5.23
N SER A 197 14.07 3.92 -6.37
CA SER A 197 12.76 4.52 -6.61
C SER A 197 11.70 3.97 -5.64
N VAL A 198 10.82 4.86 -5.20
CA VAL A 198 9.72 4.56 -4.28
C VAL A 198 8.41 4.64 -5.05
N ASN A 199 7.67 3.53 -5.10
CA ASN A 199 6.33 3.46 -5.64
C ASN A 199 5.33 3.35 -4.47
N ALA A 200 4.83 4.50 -4.02
CA ALA A 200 3.94 4.60 -2.86
C ALA A 200 2.50 4.96 -3.24
N ALA A 201 2.29 5.56 -4.40
CA ALA A 201 0.95 5.85 -4.92
C ALA A 201 0.17 4.54 -5.15
N MET A 202 -1.08 4.50 -4.66
CA MET A 202 -1.97 3.36 -4.92
C MET A 202 -2.52 3.44 -6.35
N PRO A 203 -2.85 2.30 -6.97
CA PRO A 203 -3.60 2.29 -8.22
C PRO A 203 -4.93 3.03 -8.08
N VAL A 204 -5.36 3.75 -9.12
CA VAL A 204 -6.70 4.38 -9.18
C VAL A 204 -7.55 3.63 -10.19
N VAL A 205 -8.74 3.20 -9.76
CA VAL A 205 -9.64 2.37 -10.56
C VAL A 205 -10.85 3.16 -11.02
N MET A 206 -11.21 3.04 -12.29
CA MET A 206 -12.39 3.63 -12.89
C MET A 206 -13.05 2.65 -13.87
N GLY A 207 -14.12 2.01 -13.43
CA GLY A 207 -14.71 0.90 -14.19
C GLY A 207 -13.71 -0.25 -14.35
N ASN A 208 -13.43 -0.62 -15.62
CA ASN A 208 -12.43 -1.65 -15.94
C ASN A 208 -11.06 -1.07 -16.33
N ARG A 209 -10.79 0.17 -15.97
CA ARG A 209 -9.52 0.86 -16.25
C ARG A 209 -8.76 1.10 -14.94
N ILE A 210 -7.44 1.02 -15.03
CA ILE A 210 -6.55 1.18 -13.88
C ILE A 210 -5.46 2.19 -14.22
N PHE A 211 -5.35 3.25 -13.44
CA PHE A 211 -4.25 4.20 -13.55
C PHE A 211 -3.15 3.86 -12.56
N LEU A 212 -1.92 3.80 -13.06
CA LEU A 212 -0.69 3.65 -12.28
C LEU A 212 0.19 4.87 -12.48
N THR A 213 0.90 5.25 -11.45
CA THR A 213 1.89 6.32 -11.54
C THR A 213 3.11 6.02 -10.67
N GLU A 214 4.27 6.40 -11.15
CA GLU A 214 5.54 6.35 -10.43
C GLU A 214 6.39 7.55 -10.78
N CYS A 215 6.98 8.18 -9.78
CA CYS A 215 7.95 9.26 -9.94
C CYS A 215 9.23 8.76 -10.66
N TYR A 216 10.31 9.50 -10.59
CA TYR A 216 11.62 9.13 -11.14
C TYR A 216 11.64 9.00 -12.67
N SER A 217 10.94 9.90 -13.35
CA SER A 217 10.84 9.95 -14.82
C SER A 217 10.14 8.73 -15.44
N LYS A 218 9.31 8.03 -14.68
CA LYS A 218 8.48 6.94 -15.20
C LYS A 218 7.12 7.45 -15.67
N GLY A 219 6.49 8.36 -14.91
CA GLY A 219 5.18 8.92 -15.25
C GLY A 219 4.01 8.01 -14.91
N GLY A 220 2.88 8.25 -15.55
CA GLY A 220 1.64 7.53 -15.39
C GLY A 220 1.24 6.70 -16.61
N VAL A 221 0.46 5.68 -16.41
CA VAL A 221 -0.16 4.83 -17.44
C VAL A 221 -1.59 4.51 -17.06
N MET A 222 -2.49 4.60 -18.04
CA MET A 222 -3.84 4.08 -17.93
C MET A 222 -3.91 2.73 -18.63
N LEU A 223 -4.33 1.72 -17.90
CA LEU A 223 -4.57 0.38 -18.44
C LEU A 223 -6.05 0.18 -18.73
N GLU A 224 -6.35 -0.47 -19.82
CA GLU A 224 -7.65 -1.06 -20.12
C GLU A 224 -7.57 -2.55 -19.79
N VAL A 225 -8.48 -3.05 -18.94
CA VAL A 225 -8.53 -4.47 -18.57
C VAL A 225 -9.63 -5.15 -19.37
N THR A 226 -9.32 -6.25 -20.06
CA THR A 226 -10.32 -7.04 -20.82
C THR A 226 -11.11 -8.00 -19.90
N PRO A 227 -12.27 -8.53 -20.36
CA PRO A 227 -13.02 -9.54 -19.61
C PRO A 227 -12.22 -10.82 -19.27
N GLU A 228 -11.20 -11.14 -20.07
CA GLU A 228 -10.28 -12.27 -19.89
C GLU A 228 -9.11 -11.92 -18.96
N PHE A 229 -9.11 -10.71 -18.36
CA PHE A 229 -8.06 -10.19 -17.50
C PHE A 229 -6.68 -10.04 -18.18
N PHE A 230 -6.66 -9.54 -19.40
CA PHE A 230 -5.47 -8.93 -19.99
C PHE A 230 -5.50 -7.42 -19.75
N ALA A 231 -4.34 -6.83 -19.56
CA ALA A 231 -4.21 -5.39 -19.29
C ALA A 231 -3.28 -4.75 -20.31
N ASP A 232 -3.82 -3.85 -21.12
CA ASP A 232 -3.07 -3.12 -22.16
C ASP A 232 -3.08 -1.62 -21.87
N PRO A 233 -1.99 -0.89 -22.19
CA PRO A 233 -1.95 0.56 -22.09
C PRO A 233 -2.97 1.22 -23.04
N ALA A 234 -3.89 2.00 -22.48
CA ALA A 234 -4.77 2.87 -23.25
C ALA A 234 -4.05 4.19 -23.61
N TRP A 235 -3.27 4.71 -22.69
CA TRP A 235 -2.40 5.87 -22.86
C TRP A 235 -1.34 5.94 -21.78
N GLU A 236 -0.27 6.72 -22.04
CA GLU A 236 0.78 7.04 -21.09
C GLU A 236 0.92 8.55 -20.91
N ALA A 237 1.30 8.98 -19.70
CA ALA A 237 1.56 10.37 -19.34
C ALA A 237 2.94 10.49 -18.67
N PRO A 238 4.02 10.69 -19.45
CA PRO A 238 5.38 10.74 -18.90
C PRO A 238 5.63 11.86 -17.86
N LYS A 239 4.79 12.91 -17.90
CA LYS A 239 4.81 14.05 -16.97
C LYS A 239 3.71 13.94 -15.90
N PHE A 240 3.32 12.74 -15.51
CA PHE A 240 2.40 12.52 -14.40
C PHE A 240 3.00 11.48 -13.44
N GLY A 241 4.17 11.80 -12.93
CA GLY A 241 4.95 10.92 -12.04
C GLY A 241 4.81 11.32 -10.59
N ILE A 242 3.89 10.70 -9.87
CA ILE A 242 3.60 10.98 -8.46
C ILE A 242 4.51 10.16 -7.54
N HIS A 243 5.01 10.79 -6.47
CA HIS A 243 5.93 10.16 -5.54
C HIS A 243 5.23 9.40 -4.41
N PHE A 244 4.42 10.07 -3.60
CA PHE A 244 3.82 9.48 -2.39
C PHE A 244 2.29 9.44 -2.39
N MET A 245 1.66 10.50 -2.89
CA MET A 245 0.21 10.59 -2.84
C MET A 245 -0.45 9.72 -3.92
N THR A 246 -1.68 9.31 -3.68
CA THR A 246 -2.52 8.70 -4.70
C THR A 246 -3.29 9.80 -5.43
N PRO A 247 -3.37 9.78 -6.76
CA PRO A 247 -4.18 10.74 -7.51
C PRO A 247 -5.65 10.70 -7.09
N VAL A 248 -6.29 11.87 -7.11
CA VAL A 248 -7.72 11.98 -6.87
C VAL A 248 -8.46 11.91 -8.20
N LEU A 249 -9.41 10.98 -8.30
CA LEU A 249 -10.33 10.87 -9.42
C LEU A 249 -11.60 11.67 -9.12
N ALA A 250 -11.91 12.67 -9.96
CA ALA A 250 -13.14 13.43 -9.86
C ALA A 250 -13.61 13.85 -11.27
N ASP A 251 -14.91 13.70 -11.55
CA ASP A 251 -15.59 14.19 -12.76
C ASP A 251 -14.90 13.82 -14.08
N GLY A 252 -14.28 12.63 -14.15
CA GLY A 252 -13.58 12.16 -15.34
C GLY A 252 -12.14 12.68 -15.47
N TYR A 253 -11.60 13.29 -14.43
CA TYR A 253 -10.22 13.80 -14.38
C TYR A 253 -9.44 13.19 -13.22
N LEU A 254 -8.12 13.09 -13.41
CA LEU A 254 -7.14 12.74 -12.39
C LEU A 254 -6.38 13.99 -11.97
N TYR A 255 -6.32 14.21 -10.67
CA TYR A 255 -5.59 15.32 -10.05
C TYR A 255 -4.47 14.77 -9.17
N GLY A 256 -3.29 15.37 -9.24
CA GLY A 256 -2.17 14.95 -8.41
C GLY A 256 -0.98 15.88 -8.52
N PHE A 257 0.04 15.64 -7.69
CA PHE A 257 1.29 16.38 -7.74
C PHE A 257 2.34 15.60 -8.51
N ASP A 258 2.65 16.05 -9.73
CA ASP A 258 3.80 15.57 -10.49
C ASP A 258 5.09 16.08 -9.85
N GLY A 259 6.09 15.21 -9.69
CA GLY A 259 7.39 15.59 -9.15
C GLY A 259 7.76 14.88 -7.86
N ARG A 260 9.03 15.04 -7.46
CA ARG A 260 9.62 14.32 -6.34
C ARG A 260 9.74 15.16 -5.06
N HIS A 261 10.02 16.44 -5.18
CA HIS A 261 10.30 17.34 -4.09
C HIS A 261 9.38 18.55 -4.14
N GLU A 262 9.12 19.17 -3.02
CA GLU A 262 8.27 20.36 -2.89
C GLU A 262 8.60 21.48 -3.89
N LEU A 263 9.90 21.71 -4.16
CA LEU A 263 10.35 22.72 -5.13
C LEU A 263 10.12 22.33 -6.61
N GLN A 264 9.76 21.08 -6.87
CA GLN A 264 9.54 20.53 -8.21
C GLN A 264 8.13 20.00 -8.40
N ALA A 265 7.33 20.00 -7.34
CA ALA A 265 5.98 19.48 -7.38
C ALA A 265 5.06 20.48 -8.07
N GLU A 266 4.30 20.00 -9.05
CA GLU A 266 3.31 20.76 -9.79
C GLU A 266 1.96 20.07 -9.67
N LEU A 267 0.92 20.80 -9.30
CA LEU A 267 -0.45 20.28 -9.31
C LEU A 267 -0.89 20.13 -10.77
N VAL A 268 -1.33 18.95 -11.15
CA VAL A 268 -1.70 18.62 -12.52
C VAL A 268 -3.08 18.03 -12.61
N CYS A 269 -3.75 18.27 -13.73
CA CYS A 269 -5.03 17.71 -14.08
C CYS A 269 -4.94 17.00 -15.45
N TYR A 270 -5.35 15.72 -15.47
CA TYR A 270 -5.37 14.90 -16.68
C TYR A 270 -6.75 14.33 -16.95
N GLU A 271 -7.21 14.43 -18.22
CA GLU A 271 -8.45 13.78 -18.67
C GLU A 271 -8.27 12.26 -18.69
N THR A 272 -9.14 11.52 -18.00
CA THR A 272 -9.02 10.06 -17.88
C THR A 272 -9.24 9.32 -19.20
N LYS A 273 -10.05 9.90 -20.11
CA LYS A 273 -10.38 9.27 -21.38
C LYS A 273 -9.20 9.22 -22.35
N THR A 274 -8.45 10.30 -22.46
CA THR A 274 -7.41 10.48 -23.48
C THR A 274 -5.99 10.57 -22.93
N GLY A 275 -5.82 10.82 -21.62
CA GLY A 275 -4.53 11.11 -21.02
C GLY A 275 -4.00 12.50 -21.33
N ARG A 276 -4.87 13.40 -21.83
CA ARG A 276 -4.49 14.78 -22.12
C ARG A 276 -4.32 15.57 -20.84
N GLU A 277 -3.17 16.25 -20.70
CA GLU A 277 -2.97 17.24 -19.64
C GLU A 277 -3.88 18.44 -19.92
N MET A 278 -4.73 18.77 -18.96
CA MET A 278 -5.66 19.88 -19.06
C MET A 278 -5.03 21.18 -18.58
N TRP A 279 -4.29 21.08 -17.49
CA TRP A 279 -3.54 22.20 -16.91
C TRP A 279 -2.50 21.69 -15.92
N ARG A 280 -1.55 22.57 -15.62
CA ARG A 280 -0.46 22.38 -14.66
C ARG A 280 -0.23 23.69 -13.93
N ASP A 281 -0.03 23.63 -12.60
CA ASP A 281 0.21 24.79 -11.75
C ASP A 281 1.24 24.47 -10.67
N ARG A 282 2.01 25.48 -10.24
CA ARG A 282 3.08 25.36 -9.23
C ARG A 282 2.67 25.93 -7.90
#